data_aebd8cc33608c87e1dd7d1f1f66eab2e
#
_entry.id   aebd8cc33608c87e1dd7d1f1f66eab2e
#
_cell.length_a   1.000
_cell.length_b   1.000
_cell.length_c   1.000
_cell.angle_alpha   90.00
_cell.angle_beta   90.00
_cell.angle_gamma   90.00
#
_symmetry.space_group_name_H-M   'P 1'
#
loop_
_entity.id
_entity.type
_entity.pdbx_description
1 polymer ?
#
loop_
_entity_poly.entity_id
_entity_poly.type
_entity_poly.pdbx_seq_one_letter_code
_entity_poly.pdbx_strand_id
1 'polypeptide(L)'
;MNVVTSACAASGFEVDWHSINWGQCHQQVRRLQARIVKAIQEGRWGKVKALQWLLTHSFSGKAIAVKRVTENKGKKTSGVDGKIWSTPKAKSQAMSSLKRRGYQPLPLRRVYIPKSNGKERPLGI
;
A
#
# COMPACT_ATOMS: atom_id res chain seq x y z
N MET A 1 7.67 -22.63 10.00
CA MET A 1 6.90 -22.16 10.33
C MET A 1 5.97 -21.73 9.64
N ASN A 2 5.19 -21.91 9.74
CA ASN A 2 4.31 -21.52 9.10
C ASN A 2 3.52 -20.53 9.60
N VAL A 3 3.97 -19.87 10.54
CA VAL A 3 3.33 -18.80 11.17
C VAL A 3 2.73 -17.83 10.24
N VAL A 4 3.41 -17.53 9.17
CA VAL A 4 2.90 -16.66 8.13
C VAL A 4 1.64 -17.22 7.52
N THR A 5 1.60 -18.51 7.34
CA THR A 5 0.42 -19.15 6.78
C THR A 5 -0.78 -18.97 7.68
N SER A 6 -0.60 -19.13 8.97
CA SER A 6 -1.72 -18.95 9.88
C SER A 6 -2.20 -17.50 9.88
N ALA A 7 -1.31 -16.55 9.81
CA ALA A 7 -1.69 -15.15 9.74
C ALA A 7 -2.49 -14.84 8.49
N CYS A 8 -2.14 -15.44 7.38
CA CYS A 8 -2.86 -15.22 6.14
C CYS A 8 -4.23 -15.88 6.14
N ALA A 9 -4.35 -17.00 6.77
CA ALA A 9 -5.58 -17.78 6.77
C ALA A 9 -6.62 -17.25 7.73
N ALA A 10 -6.19 -16.63 8.78
CA ALA A 10 -7.09 -16.32 9.88
C ALA A 10 -7.71 -14.94 9.71
N SER A 11 -8.94 -14.91 9.30
CA SER A 11 -9.66 -13.67 9.08
C SER A 11 -9.88 -12.86 10.35
N GLY A 12 -9.79 -13.45 11.52
CA GLY A 12 -10.01 -12.76 12.79
C GLY A 12 -8.74 -12.35 13.52
N PHE A 13 -7.56 -12.69 13.00
CA PHE A 13 -6.31 -12.39 13.69
C PHE A 13 -5.71 -11.08 13.22
N GLU A 14 -5.30 -10.27 14.18
CA GLU A 14 -4.52 -9.08 13.88
C GLU A 14 -3.07 -9.48 13.61
N VAL A 15 -2.49 -8.89 12.58
CA VAL A 15 -1.08 -9.05 12.29
C VAL A 15 -0.31 -8.16 13.24
N ASP A 16 0.68 -8.72 13.94
CA ASP A 16 1.57 -7.92 14.76
C ASP A 16 2.54 -7.17 13.85
N TRP A 17 2.40 -5.86 13.80
CA TRP A 17 3.22 -5.00 12.96
C TRP A 17 4.72 -5.16 13.22
N HIS A 18 5.08 -5.34 14.50
CA HIS A 18 6.49 -5.47 14.88
C HIS A 18 7.09 -6.83 14.56
N SER A 19 6.25 -7.84 14.33
CA SER A 19 6.72 -9.19 14.01
C SER A 19 6.92 -9.41 12.52
N ILE A 20 6.60 -8.44 11.67
CA ILE A 20 6.73 -8.56 10.23
C ILE A 20 8.21 -8.64 9.83
N ASN A 21 8.55 -9.65 9.04
CA ASN A 21 9.89 -9.76 8.47
C ASN A 21 9.98 -8.87 7.22
N TRP A 22 10.44 -7.65 7.42
CA TRP A 22 10.48 -6.64 6.36
C TRP A 22 11.45 -7.01 5.24
N GLY A 23 12.58 -7.64 5.56
CA GLY A 23 13.52 -8.09 4.54
C GLY A 23 12.89 -9.07 3.58
N GLN A 24 12.12 -10.03 4.10
CA GLN A 24 11.42 -11.01 3.28
C GLN A 24 10.32 -10.35 2.45
N CYS A 25 9.58 -9.41 3.03
CA CYS A 25 8.56 -8.66 2.29
C CYS A 25 9.17 -7.88 1.12
N HIS A 26 10.26 -7.18 1.34
CA HIS A 26 10.95 -6.47 0.28
C HIS A 26 11.44 -7.40 -0.81
N GLN A 27 11.97 -8.56 -0.45
CA GLN A 27 12.45 -9.53 -1.41
C GLN A 27 11.32 -10.06 -2.30
N GLN A 28 10.18 -10.37 -1.71
CA GLN A 28 9.02 -10.85 -2.46
C GLN A 28 8.49 -9.79 -3.42
N VAL A 29 8.39 -8.54 -2.96
CA VAL A 29 7.93 -7.45 -3.81
C VAL A 29 8.90 -7.23 -4.97
N ARG A 30 10.20 -7.24 -4.71
CA ARG A 30 11.21 -7.09 -5.76
C ARG A 30 11.12 -8.20 -6.81
N ARG A 31 10.90 -9.43 -6.39
CA ARG A 31 10.73 -10.56 -7.32
C ARG A 31 9.53 -10.34 -8.23
N LEU A 32 8.41 -9.95 -7.67
CA LEU A 32 7.21 -9.69 -8.48
C LEU A 32 7.41 -8.51 -9.42
N GLN A 33 8.04 -7.45 -8.96
CA GLN A 33 8.34 -6.29 -9.81
C GLN A 33 9.27 -6.67 -10.97
N ALA A 34 10.31 -7.46 -10.70
CA ALA A 34 11.22 -7.91 -11.76
C ALA A 34 10.50 -8.77 -12.79
N ARG A 35 9.61 -9.64 -12.35
CA ARG A 35 8.81 -10.47 -13.26
C ARG A 35 7.85 -9.63 -14.09
N ILE A 36 7.27 -8.58 -13.51
CA ILE A 36 6.40 -7.66 -14.24
C ILE A 36 7.19 -6.95 -15.34
N VAL A 37 8.36 -6.42 -15.02
CA VAL A 37 9.22 -5.75 -15.98
C VAL A 37 9.59 -6.68 -17.13
N LYS A 38 9.99 -7.90 -16.81
CA LYS A 38 10.33 -8.89 -17.83
C LYS A 38 9.13 -9.21 -18.72
N ALA A 39 7.95 -9.39 -18.13
CA ALA A 39 6.74 -9.66 -18.90
C ALA A 39 6.38 -8.49 -19.83
N ILE A 40 6.57 -7.26 -19.38
CA ILE A 40 6.35 -6.08 -20.22
C ILE A 40 7.33 -6.07 -21.40
N GLN A 41 8.60 -6.36 -21.16
CA GLN A 41 9.62 -6.41 -22.22
C GLN A 41 9.31 -7.49 -23.25
N GLU A 42 8.71 -8.58 -22.84
CA GLU A 42 8.31 -9.67 -23.72
C GLU A 42 6.93 -9.45 -24.38
N GLY A 43 6.24 -8.37 -24.05
CA GLY A 43 4.92 -8.08 -24.58
C GLY A 43 3.81 -9.00 -24.06
N ARG A 44 4.03 -9.68 -22.95
CA ARG A 44 3.07 -10.65 -22.40
C ARG A 44 2.09 -9.97 -21.43
N TRP A 45 1.16 -9.23 -21.99
CA TRP A 45 0.27 -8.37 -21.21
C TRP A 45 -0.66 -9.13 -20.26
N GLY A 46 -1.09 -10.32 -20.63
CA GLY A 46 -1.88 -11.16 -19.72
C GLY A 46 -1.10 -11.53 -18.46
N LYS A 47 0.18 -11.85 -18.63
CA LYS A 47 1.06 -12.16 -17.51
C LYS A 47 1.32 -10.92 -16.65
N VAL A 48 1.46 -9.76 -17.27
CA VAL A 48 1.61 -8.48 -16.54
C VAL A 48 0.42 -8.26 -15.61
N LYS A 49 -0.79 -8.40 -16.12
CA LYS A 49 -2.00 -8.22 -15.32
C LYS A 49 -2.08 -9.22 -14.15
N ALA A 50 -1.75 -10.47 -14.41
CA ALA A 50 -1.77 -11.50 -13.37
C ALA A 50 -0.75 -11.21 -12.27
N LEU A 51 0.46 -10.79 -12.63
CA LEU A 51 1.51 -10.46 -11.67
C LEU A 51 1.17 -9.19 -10.88
N GLN A 52 0.58 -8.19 -11.51
CA GLN A 52 0.11 -6.99 -10.81
C GLN A 52 -0.97 -7.34 -9.79
N TRP A 53 -1.89 -8.24 -10.15
CA TRP A 53 -2.90 -8.70 -9.23
C TRP A 53 -2.27 -9.41 -8.03
N LEU A 54 -1.30 -10.30 -8.28
CA LEU A 54 -0.57 -10.98 -7.20
C LEU A 54 0.13 -9.98 -6.27
N LEU A 55 0.79 -8.97 -6.83
CA LEU A 55 1.50 -7.98 -6.05
C LEU A 55 0.56 -7.19 -5.14
N THR A 56 -0.55 -6.70 -5.69
CA THR A 56 -1.47 -5.85 -4.94
C THR A 56 -2.30 -6.61 -3.92
N HIS A 57 -2.46 -7.93 -4.10
CA HIS A 57 -3.20 -8.77 -3.15
C HIS A 57 -2.29 -9.53 -2.19
N SER A 58 -0.97 -9.43 -2.35
CA SER A 58 -0.04 -10.12 -1.47
C SER A 58 0.08 -9.41 -0.12
N PHE A 59 0.33 -10.20 0.92
CA PHE A 59 0.63 -9.66 2.24
C PHE A 59 1.84 -8.71 2.19
N SER A 60 2.91 -9.12 1.52
CA SER A 60 4.14 -8.34 1.41
C SER A 60 3.91 -7.01 0.72
N GLY A 61 3.13 -6.99 -0.36
CA GLY A 61 2.81 -5.77 -1.09
C GLY A 61 2.02 -4.80 -0.22
N LYS A 62 1.01 -5.28 0.48
CA LYS A 62 0.19 -4.45 1.37
C LYS A 62 1.00 -3.92 2.55
N ALA A 63 1.82 -4.76 3.16
CA ALA A 63 2.66 -4.37 4.30
C ALA A 63 3.62 -3.25 3.91
N ILE A 64 4.32 -3.40 2.79
CA ILE A 64 5.26 -2.39 2.31
C ILE A 64 4.55 -1.10 1.93
N ALA A 65 3.38 -1.18 1.32
CA ALA A 65 2.60 -0.01 0.97
C ALA A 65 2.21 0.80 2.22
N VAL A 66 1.70 0.14 3.24
CA VAL A 66 1.35 0.80 4.51
C VAL A 66 2.59 1.39 5.16
N LYS A 67 3.69 0.63 5.22
CA LYS A 67 4.94 1.11 5.80
C LYS A 67 5.42 2.38 5.11
N ARG A 68 5.42 2.38 3.79
CA ARG A 68 5.89 3.53 3.01
C ARG A 68 5.07 4.78 3.26
N VAL A 69 3.76 4.65 3.28
CA VAL A 69 2.85 5.77 3.53
C VAL A 69 3.03 6.32 4.93
N THR A 70 3.26 5.45 5.91
CA THR A 70 3.36 5.87 7.31
C THR A 70 4.73 6.36 7.73
N GLU A 71 5.75 6.22 6.87
CA GLU A 71 7.11 6.67 7.16
C GLU A 71 7.54 7.89 6.35
N ASN A 72 6.74 8.34 5.39
CA ASN A 72 7.12 9.51 4.59
C ASN A 72 6.87 10.82 5.35
N LYS A 73 7.30 11.94 4.75
CA LYS A 73 7.18 13.25 5.39
C LYS A 73 5.73 13.69 5.61
N GLY A 74 4.82 13.22 4.76
CA GLY A 74 3.40 13.56 4.85
C GLY A 74 2.58 12.67 5.78
N LYS A 75 3.22 11.82 6.57
CA LYS A 75 2.53 10.82 7.39
C LYS A 75 1.53 11.39 8.39
N LYS A 76 1.69 12.63 8.80
CA LYS A 76 0.80 13.30 9.76
C LYS A 76 -0.34 14.05 9.10
N THR A 77 -0.34 14.15 7.78
CA THR A 77 -1.39 14.83 7.04
C THR A 77 -2.43 13.81 6.58
N SER A 78 -3.66 13.96 7.05
CA SER A 78 -4.74 13.07 6.65
C SER A 78 -5.22 13.39 5.24
N GLY A 79 -5.77 12.37 4.57
CA GLY A 79 -6.51 12.57 3.32
C GLY A 79 -7.91 13.07 3.59
N VAL A 80 -8.80 12.92 2.58
CA VAL A 80 -10.20 13.38 2.69
C VAL A 80 -11.00 12.64 3.75
N ASP A 81 -10.57 11.43 4.12
CA ASP A 81 -11.22 10.62 5.15
C ASP A 81 -10.80 11.02 6.58
N GLY A 82 -9.84 11.90 6.73
CA GLY A 82 -9.34 12.34 8.03
C GLY A 82 -8.58 11.30 8.83
N LYS A 83 -8.24 10.16 8.23
CA LYS A 83 -7.59 9.05 8.93
C LYS A 83 -6.07 9.14 8.84
N ILE A 84 -5.41 8.82 9.95
CA ILE A 84 -3.95 8.73 10.04
C ILE A 84 -3.58 7.40 10.69
N TRP A 85 -2.62 6.70 10.10
CA TRP A 85 -2.13 5.43 10.63
C TRP A 85 -0.85 5.67 11.43
N SER A 86 -0.99 5.96 12.71
CA SER A 86 0.16 6.31 13.55
C SER A 86 0.60 5.20 14.49
N THR A 87 -0.30 4.31 14.90
CA THR A 87 0.01 3.24 15.84
C THR A 87 0.23 1.91 15.10
N PRO A 88 1.01 0.97 15.68
CA PRO A 88 1.16 -0.35 15.07
C PRO A 88 -0.17 -1.06 14.83
N LYS A 89 -1.12 -0.93 15.74
CA LYS A 89 -2.45 -1.52 15.59
C LYS A 89 -3.19 -0.90 14.40
N ALA A 90 -3.15 0.42 14.26
CA ALA A 90 -3.79 1.10 13.14
C ALA A 90 -3.16 0.69 11.81
N LYS A 91 -1.83 0.50 11.77
CA LYS A 91 -1.14 0.04 10.57
C LYS A 91 -1.55 -1.38 10.18
N SER A 92 -1.67 -2.27 11.15
CA SER A 92 -2.12 -3.65 10.91
C SER A 92 -3.56 -3.69 10.41
N GLN A 93 -4.43 -2.90 11.02
CA GLN A 93 -5.82 -2.78 10.57
C GLN A 93 -5.91 -2.18 9.17
N ALA A 94 -5.05 -1.24 8.84
CA ALA A 94 -4.99 -0.66 7.51
C ALA A 94 -4.68 -1.71 6.44
N MET A 95 -3.77 -2.64 6.73
CA MET A 95 -3.47 -3.74 5.81
C MET A 95 -4.72 -4.56 5.52
N SER A 96 -5.51 -4.85 6.54
CA SER A 96 -6.75 -5.62 6.37
C SER A 96 -7.80 -4.85 5.57
N SER A 97 -7.76 -3.53 5.60
CA SER A 97 -8.73 -2.69 4.90
C SER A 97 -8.39 -2.46 3.43
N LEU A 98 -7.20 -2.83 2.98
CA LEU A 98 -6.79 -2.64 1.59
C LEU A 98 -7.43 -3.71 0.71
N LYS A 99 -8.67 -3.46 0.32
CA LYS A 99 -9.48 -4.35 -0.51
C LYS A 99 -10.02 -3.56 -1.69
N ARG A 100 -10.05 -4.20 -2.86
CA ARG A 100 -10.63 -3.59 -4.05
C ARG A 100 -12.16 -3.56 -3.99
N ARG A 101 -12.76 -4.67 -3.56
CA ARG A 101 -14.22 -4.76 -3.48
C ARG A 101 -14.74 -3.99 -2.28
N GLY A 102 -15.82 -3.26 -2.49
CA GLY A 102 -16.42 -2.44 -1.43
C GLY A 102 -15.70 -1.12 -1.21
N TYR A 103 -14.65 -0.84 -1.95
CA TYR A 103 -13.96 0.44 -1.85
C TYR A 103 -14.80 1.54 -2.48
N GLN A 104 -15.05 2.59 -1.71
CA GLN A 104 -15.78 3.76 -2.18
C GLN A 104 -14.88 4.99 -2.02
N PRO A 105 -14.31 5.48 -3.12
CA PRO A 105 -13.46 6.65 -3.04
C PRO A 105 -14.26 7.89 -2.70
N LEU A 106 -13.70 8.72 -1.82
CA LEU A 106 -14.27 10.02 -1.51
C LEU A 106 -13.76 11.06 -2.50
N PRO A 107 -14.53 12.13 -2.77
CA PRO A 107 -14.06 13.20 -3.63
C PRO A 107 -12.78 13.84 -3.06
N LEU A 108 -11.86 14.17 -3.94
CA LEU A 108 -10.63 14.85 -3.53
C LEU A 108 -10.96 16.28 -3.07
N ARG A 109 -10.25 16.72 -2.04
CA ARG A 109 -10.34 18.10 -1.58
C ARG A 109 -9.32 18.92 -2.32
N ARG A 110 -9.73 20.09 -2.84
CA ARG A 110 -8.83 21.01 -3.51
C ARG A 110 -8.17 21.91 -2.48
N VAL A 111 -6.85 21.94 -2.51
CA VAL A 111 -6.05 22.81 -1.67
C VAL A 111 -5.15 23.63 -2.59
N TYR A 112 -4.98 24.91 -2.31
CA TYR A 112 -4.13 25.79 -3.10
C TYR A 112 -2.78 25.95 -2.43
N ILE A 113 -1.72 25.73 -3.21
CA ILE A 113 -0.35 25.86 -2.74
C ILE A 113 0.27 27.10 -3.38
N PRO A 114 0.86 28.02 -2.57
CA PRO A 114 1.50 29.21 -3.13
C PRO A 114 2.71 28.84 -3.97
N LYS A 115 2.85 29.50 -5.12
CA LYS A 115 4.02 29.42 -5.97
C LYS A 115 5.01 30.52 -5.63
N SER A 116 6.26 30.34 -6.07
CA SER A 116 7.30 31.35 -5.87
C SER A 116 7.01 32.68 -6.57
N ASN A 117 6.15 32.66 -7.60
CA ASN A 117 5.78 33.88 -8.33
C ASN A 117 4.55 34.62 -7.77
N GLY A 118 4.10 34.24 -6.57
CA GLY A 118 2.93 34.87 -5.93
C GLY A 118 1.59 34.29 -6.36
N LYS A 119 1.55 33.38 -7.33
CA LYS A 119 0.33 32.72 -7.74
C LYS A 119 0.14 31.41 -6.97
N GLU A 120 -1.08 30.88 -6.97
CA GLU A 120 -1.41 29.62 -6.33
C GLU A 120 -1.66 28.55 -7.39
N ARG A 121 -1.37 27.29 -7.03
CA ARG A 121 -1.75 26.16 -7.84
C ARG A 121 -2.69 25.24 -7.07
N PRO A 122 -3.70 24.63 -7.73
CA PRO A 122 -4.57 23.67 -7.07
C PRO A 122 -3.86 22.33 -6.89
N LEU A 123 -4.14 21.68 -5.75
CA LEU A 123 -3.67 20.33 -5.45
C LEU A 123 -4.84 19.53 -4.94
N GLY A 124 -5.04 18.33 -5.47
CA GLY A 124 -6.06 17.41 -4.99
C GLY A 124 -5.49 16.52 -3.85
N ILE A 125 -6.22 16.48 -2.77
CA ILE A 125 -5.88 15.63 -1.62
C ILE A 125 -6.96 14.59 -1.41
#